data_8a543d875f66a053694585d9be20f794
#
_entry.id   8a543d875f66a053694585d9be20f794
#
_cell.length_a   1.000
_cell.length_b   1.000
_cell.length_c   1.000
_cell.angle_alpha   90.00
_cell.angle_beta   90.00
_cell.angle_gamma   90.00
#
_symmetry.space_group_name_H-M   'P 1'
#
loop_
_entity.id
_entity.type
_entity.pdbx_description
1 polymer ?
#
loop_
_entity_poly.entity_id
_entity_poly.type
_entity_poly.pdbx_seq_one_letter_code
_entity_poly.pdbx_strand_id
1 'polypeptide(L)'
;QSGVDFNEMGAISGNDWVSGFLDAPVRGTPGTTFEYNSMNSYMLSAIVTERTGMSMMEYLTPRLWEPLGIKHIFWESCPAGITKGGWGLFLCPEDAAKLGQLYLQDGIWEGKRVLPEGWVERSTAVHSMPDERMGKYGYGYQIWMEERPGSYAFNGMLGQNVLVLPDLEMVLVTNAGSNELFVNCDLLRILRKYFGKDFSAAEHLPEDEWKQRQLAILQRKMAGIQYDRAPILRGGWKNHCPGRRNAAAEYGREKLLDGKMYQMEDVHVGLFPLAMQVFHNNFSNGIQKMGFCYEQGRLYLLLEEGEDHHRIELGRNGAAVSTVEVNQEKYLVAATVEFASNEDGI
;
A
#
# COMPACT_ATOMS: atom_id res chain seq x y z
N GLN A 1 -27.41 -1.12 5.84
CA GLN A 1 -26.39 -1.81 5.04
C GLN A 1 -26.93 -2.03 3.63
N SER A 2 -26.22 -1.51 2.62
CA SER A 2 -26.56 -1.83 1.23
C SER A 2 -26.21 -3.27 0.93
N GLY A 3 -26.96 -3.89 0.02
CA GLY A 3 -26.66 -5.24 -0.45
C GLY A 3 -25.57 -5.33 -1.50
N VAL A 4 -24.96 -4.19 -1.89
CA VAL A 4 -23.94 -4.13 -2.94
C VAL A 4 -22.59 -3.89 -2.34
N ASP A 5 -21.67 -4.79 -2.55
CA ASP A 5 -20.28 -4.58 -2.24
C ASP A 5 -19.47 -4.13 -3.48
N PHE A 6 -18.21 -3.85 -3.25
CA PHE A 6 -17.26 -3.42 -4.26
C PHE A 6 -17.15 -4.36 -5.47
N ASN A 7 -17.19 -5.69 -5.26
CA ASN A 7 -17.00 -6.67 -6.33
C ASN A 7 -18.25 -6.82 -7.23
N GLU A 8 -19.42 -6.49 -6.70
CA GLU A 8 -20.70 -6.64 -7.40
C GLU A 8 -21.04 -5.45 -8.29
N MET A 9 -20.40 -4.27 -8.06
CA MET A 9 -20.76 -3.02 -8.72
C MET A 9 -20.68 -3.05 -10.25
N GLY A 10 -19.59 -3.57 -10.79
CA GLY A 10 -19.42 -3.66 -12.25
C GLY A 10 -20.45 -4.56 -12.95
N ALA A 11 -20.97 -5.55 -12.23
CA ALA A 11 -21.98 -6.48 -12.74
C ALA A 11 -23.41 -5.91 -12.67
N ILE A 12 -23.70 -5.02 -11.72
CA ILE A 12 -25.07 -4.58 -11.42
C ILE A 12 -25.46 -3.34 -12.22
N SER A 13 -24.58 -2.36 -12.36
CA SER A 13 -24.99 -1.01 -12.77
C SER A 13 -24.36 -0.49 -14.06
N GLY A 14 -23.48 -1.23 -14.70
CA GLY A 14 -22.72 -0.67 -15.80
C GLY A 14 -21.95 0.58 -15.35
N ASN A 15 -22.29 1.74 -15.92
CA ASN A 15 -21.58 3.00 -15.61
C ASN A 15 -22.24 3.83 -14.49
N ASP A 16 -23.46 3.50 -14.07
CA ASP A 16 -24.21 4.22 -13.02
C ASP A 16 -24.18 3.46 -11.70
N TRP A 17 -23.09 3.65 -10.96
CA TRP A 17 -22.87 3.00 -9.67
C TRP A 17 -23.80 3.53 -8.57
N VAL A 18 -24.26 4.77 -8.68
CA VAL A 18 -25.17 5.36 -7.70
C VAL A 18 -26.53 4.67 -7.76
N SER A 19 -27.12 4.57 -8.97
CA SER A 19 -28.40 3.86 -9.15
C SER A 19 -28.28 2.39 -8.76
N GLY A 20 -27.20 1.71 -9.17
CA GLY A 20 -26.98 0.32 -8.79
C GLY A 20 -26.89 0.09 -7.28
N PHE A 21 -26.28 1.02 -6.54
CA PHE A 21 -26.24 0.97 -5.08
C PHE A 21 -27.61 1.22 -4.44
N LEU A 22 -28.37 2.18 -4.97
CA LEU A 22 -29.69 2.56 -4.41
C LEU A 22 -30.77 1.50 -4.72
N ASP A 23 -30.69 0.85 -5.85
CA ASP A 23 -31.64 -0.18 -6.26
C ASP A 23 -31.41 -1.53 -5.57
N ALA A 24 -30.21 -1.73 -4.99
CA ALA A 24 -29.89 -2.97 -4.30
C ALA A 24 -30.66 -3.14 -2.99
N PRO A 25 -31.12 -4.35 -2.68
CA PRO A 25 -31.86 -4.60 -1.45
C PRO A 25 -30.99 -4.37 -0.22
N VAL A 26 -31.54 -3.80 0.84
CA VAL A 26 -30.89 -3.68 2.13
C VAL A 26 -30.83 -5.05 2.82
N ARG A 27 -29.63 -5.52 3.19
CA ARG A 27 -29.41 -6.87 3.76
C ARG A 27 -29.65 -6.98 5.26
N GLY A 28 -29.87 -5.89 5.95
CA GLY A 28 -30.03 -5.90 7.41
C GLY A 28 -30.75 -4.67 7.94
N THR A 29 -31.09 -4.69 9.21
CA THR A 29 -31.67 -3.52 9.88
C THR A 29 -30.56 -2.48 10.11
N PRO A 30 -30.71 -1.24 9.62
CA PRO A 30 -29.72 -0.19 9.85
C PRO A 30 -29.41 0.00 11.34
N GLY A 31 -28.13 0.13 11.67
CA GLY A 31 -27.67 0.37 13.04
C GLY A 31 -27.56 -0.87 13.93
N THR A 32 -27.87 -2.08 13.46
CA THR A 32 -27.86 -3.30 14.29
C THR A 32 -26.62 -4.14 14.11
N THR A 33 -26.04 -4.18 12.93
CA THR A 33 -24.86 -4.99 12.61
C THR A 33 -23.82 -4.18 11.85
N PHE A 34 -22.56 -4.47 12.12
CA PHE A 34 -21.45 -3.93 11.36
C PHE A 34 -21.22 -4.77 10.10
N GLU A 35 -21.02 -4.09 8.99
CA GLU A 35 -20.52 -4.70 7.75
C GLU A 35 -19.63 -3.67 7.07
N TYR A 36 -18.35 -4.04 6.85
CA TYR A 36 -17.43 -3.18 6.13
C TYR A 36 -17.78 -3.18 4.64
N ASN A 37 -18.01 -1.97 4.08
CA ASN A 37 -18.39 -1.84 2.68
C ASN A 37 -17.84 -0.53 2.11
N SER A 38 -16.88 -0.62 1.19
CA SER A 38 -16.26 0.54 0.53
C SER A 38 -17.25 1.34 -0.31
N MET A 39 -18.35 0.74 -0.76
CA MET A 39 -19.38 1.45 -1.50
C MET A 39 -20.12 2.49 -0.66
N ASN A 40 -20.17 2.35 0.66
CA ASN A 40 -20.69 3.40 1.52
C ASN A 40 -19.85 4.69 1.41
N SER A 41 -18.52 4.57 1.33
CA SER A 41 -17.61 5.70 1.14
C SER A 41 -17.72 6.30 -0.26
N TYR A 42 -17.95 5.47 -1.29
CA TYR A 42 -18.27 5.96 -2.63
C TYR A 42 -19.55 6.80 -2.63
N MET A 43 -20.60 6.35 -1.93
CA MET A 43 -21.86 7.11 -1.82
C MET A 43 -21.68 8.45 -1.10
N LEU A 44 -20.80 8.53 -0.09
CA LEU A 44 -20.45 9.82 0.54
C LEU A 44 -19.78 10.76 -0.48
N SER A 45 -18.89 10.24 -1.33
CA SER A 45 -18.28 11.02 -2.42
C SER A 45 -19.32 11.47 -3.45
N ALA A 46 -20.24 10.60 -3.82
CA ALA A 46 -21.35 10.95 -4.72
C ALA A 46 -22.25 12.05 -4.14
N ILE A 47 -22.55 12.00 -2.84
CA ILE A 47 -23.32 13.04 -2.16
C ILE A 47 -22.58 14.40 -2.17
N VAL A 48 -21.26 14.40 -1.94
CA VAL A 48 -20.46 15.63 -2.04
C VAL A 48 -20.53 16.18 -3.46
N THR A 49 -20.35 15.34 -4.47
CA THR A 49 -20.42 15.74 -5.88
C THR A 49 -21.78 16.33 -6.23
N GLU A 50 -22.86 15.67 -5.86
CA GLU A 50 -24.23 16.15 -6.10
C GLU A 50 -24.54 17.48 -5.38
N ARG A 51 -24.10 17.63 -4.13
CA ARG A 51 -24.39 18.82 -3.33
C ARG A 51 -23.54 20.03 -3.68
N THR A 52 -22.35 19.82 -4.23
CA THR A 52 -21.39 20.91 -4.48
C THR A 52 -21.15 21.20 -5.94
N GLY A 53 -21.49 20.28 -6.83
CA GLY A 53 -21.13 20.31 -8.25
C GLY A 53 -19.63 20.07 -8.51
N MET A 54 -18.87 19.64 -7.48
CA MET A 54 -17.42 19.39 -7.54
C MET A 54 -17.16 17.92 -7.27
N SER A 55 -16.15 17.35 -7.95
CA SER A 55 -15.61 16.05 -7.53
C SER A 55 -15.05 16.14 -6.10
N MET A 56 -14.92 15.01 -5.40
CA MET A 56 -14.29 14.98 -4.07
C MET A 56 -12.88 15.56 -4.11
N MET A 57 -12.11 15.29 -5.18
CA MET A 57 -10.78 15.87 -5.36
C MET A 57 -10.82 17.40 -5.42
N GLU A 58 -11.67 17.96 -6.28
CA GLU A 58 -11.82 19.43 -6.40
C GLU A 58 -12.29 20.05 -5.11
N TYR A 59 -13.23 19.39 -4.41
CA TYR A 59 -13.76 19.87 -3.15
C TYR A 59 -12.72 19.91 -2.02
N LEU A 60 -11.89 18.86 -1.92
CA LEU A 60 -10.87 18.73 -0.88
C LEU A 60 -9.59 19.51 -1.17
N THR A 61 -9.28 19.81 -2.44
CA THR A 61 -8.04 20.49 -2.81
C THR A 61 -7.82 21.77 -2.00
N PRO A 62 -8.67 22.78 -2.04
CA PRO A 62 -8.47 24.00 -1.27
C PRO A 62 -8.75 23.86 0.24
N ARG A 63 -9.41 22.77 0.68
CA ARG A 63 -9.85 22.60 2.07
C ARG A 63 -8.93 21.70 2.89
N LEU A 64 -8.25 20.77 2.24
CA LEU A 64 -7.42 19.76 2.91
C LEU A 64 -6.03 19.65 2.28
N TRP A 65 -5.95 19.40 0.98
CA TRP A 65 -4.67 19.08 0.33
C TRP A 65 -3.73 20.28 0.29
N GLU A 66 -4.19 21.44 -0.13
CA GLU A 66 -3.38 22.67 -0.16
C GLU A 66 -2.97 23.13 1.25
N PRO A 67 -3.88 23.21 2.26
CA PRO A 67 -3.47 23.52 3.63
C PRO A 67 -2.39 22.61 4.20
N LEU A 68 -2.42 21.31 3.89
CA LEU A 68 -1.41 20.34 4.30
C LEU A 68 -0.16 20.32 3.42
N GLY A 69 -0.11 21.13 2.35
CA GLY A 69 0.99 21.14 1.40
C GLY A 69 1.13 19.84 0.61
N ILE A 70 0.04 19.09 0.42
CA ILE A 70 -0.02 17.86 -0.37
C ILE A 70 -0.22 18.23 -1.84
N LYS A 71 0.77 17.92 -2.68
CA LYS A 71 0.78 18.33 -4.09
C LYS A 71 0.70 17.16 -5.07
N HIS A 72 1.22 16.01 -4.67
CA HIS A 72 1.28 14.81 -5.50
C HIS A 72 0.23 13.82 -5.02
N ILE A 73 -0.98 14.05 -5.46
CA ILE A 73 -2.15 13.26 -5.09
C ILE A 73 -2.92 12.89 -6.35
N PHE A 74 -3.37 11.65 -6.40
CA PHE A 74 -4.27 11.18 -7.43
C PHE A 74 -5.36 10.34 -6.77
N TRP A 75 -6.60 10.53 -7.20
CA TRP A 75 -7.73 9.73 -6.75
C TRP A 75 -8.57 9.28 -7.93
N GLU A 76 -8.73 7.99 -8.07
CA GLU A 76 -9.51 7.39 -9.13
C GLU A 76 -10.98 7.81 -9.09
N SER A 77 -11.61 7.82 -10.26
CA SER A 77 -13.03 8.06 -10.43
C SER A 77 -13.73 6.85 -11.07
N CYS A 78 -15.03 6.72 -10.83
CA CYS A 78 -15.88 5.79 -11.57
C CYS A 78 -16.08 6.28 -13.02
N PRO A 79 -16.66 5.46 -13.92
CA PRO A 79 -16.94 5.86 -15.30
C PRO A 79 -17.81 7.11 -15.44
N ALA A 80 -18.65 7.43 -14.44
CA ALA A 80 -19.45 8.66 -14.40
C ALA A 80 -18.68 9.89 -13.88
N GLY A 81 -17.37 9.77 -13.59
CA GLY A 81 -16.52 10.88 -13.11
C GLY A 81 -16.60 11.15 -11.61
N ILE A 82 -17.36 10.38 -10.83
CA ILE A 82 -17.45 10.51 -9.38
C ILE A 82 -16.22 9.86 -8.75
N THR A 83 -15.52 10.58 -7.86
CA THR A 83 -14.36 10.07 -7.14
C THR A 83 -14.73 8.83 -6.32
N LYS A 84 -13.90 7.78 -6.34
CA LYS A 84 -14.23 6.47 -5.73
C LYS A 84 -14.37 6.48 -4.20
N GLY A 85 -13.95 7.50 -3.49
CA GLY A 85 -14.21 7.72 -2.07
C GLY A 85 -13.70 6.64 -1.09
N GLY A 86 -13.92 5.38 -1.38
CA GLY A 86 -13.57 4.22 -0.55
C GLY A 86 -12.26 3.54 -0.94
N TRP A 87 -11.68 3.84 -2.09
CA TRP A 87 -10.44 3.27 -2.63
C TRP A 87 -9.86 4.13 -3.75
N GLY A 88 -8.70 3.74 -4.28
CA GLY A 88 -8.10 4.40 -5.43
C GLY A 88 -7.45 5.74 -5.11
N LEU A 89 -7.15 6.05 -3.84
CA LEU A 89 -6.38 7.22 -3.44
C LEU A 89 -4.89 6.88 -3.39
N PHE A 90 -4.09 7.63 -4.13
CA PHE A 90 -2.63 7.51 -4.18
C PHE A 90 -1.99 8.69 -3.46
N LEU A 91 -1.25 8.38 -2.40
CA LEU A 91 -0.50 9.33 -1.56
C LEU A 91 0.92 8.83 -1.32
N CYS A 92 1.88 9.76 -1.21
CA CYS A 92 3.17 9.44 -0.63
C CYS A 92 3.03 9.12 0.87
N PRO A 93 3.87 8.25 1.46
CA PRO A 93 3.83 7.95 2.90
C PRO A 93 3.91 9.19 3.78
N GLU A 94 4.74 10.16 3.41
CA GLU A 94 4.90 11.43 4.11
C GLU A 94 3.62 12.26 4.09
N ASP A 95 2.87 12.24 2.99
CA ASP A 95 1.59 12.94 2.87
C ASP A 95 0.48 12.23 3.66
N ALA A 96 0.51 10.90 3.69
CA ALA A 96 -0.37 10.12 4.57
C ALA A 96 -0.07 10.41 6.06
N ALA A 97 1.20 10.61 6.43
CA ALA A 97 1.59 11.00 7.80
C ALA A 97 1.02 12.36 8.20
N LYS A 98 0.92 13.32 7.27
CA LYS A 98 0.31 14.62 7.55
C LYS A 98 -1.17 14.51 7.93
N LEU A 99 -1.91 13.55 7.35
CA LEU A 99 -3.29 13.28 7.75
C LEU A 99 -3.36 12.73 9.17
N GLY A 100 -2.48 11.80 9.53
CA GLY A 100 -2.35 11.31 10.90
C GLY A 100 -1.98 12.41 11.88
N GLN A 101 -1.03 13.27 11.52
CA GLN A 101 -0.60 14.41 12.32
C GLN A 101 -1.71 15.45 12.50
N LEU A 102 -2.51 15.70 11.46
CA LEU A 102 -3.69 16.58 11.54
C LEU A 102 -4.70 16.08 12.59
N TYR A 103 -4.92 14.77 12.62
CA TYR A 103 -5.77 14.13 13.63
C TYR A 103 -5.15 14.17 15.02
N LEU A 104 -3.82 13.91 15.13
CA LEU A 104 -3.09 14.00 16.39
C LEU A 104 -3.17 15.40 17.01
N GLN A 105 -3.23 16.43 16.18
CA GLN A 105 -3.34 17.85 16.56
C GLN A 105 -4.79 18.37 16.60
N ASP A 106 -5.77 17.52 16.80
CA ASP A 106 -7.20 17.89 16.86
C ASP A 106 -7.67 18.74 15.68
N GLY A 107 -7.21 18.42 14.48
CA GLY A 107 -7.61 19.13 13.25
C GLY A 107 -6.96 20.50 13.05
N ILE A 108 -5.93 20.83 13.79
CA ILE A 108 -5.14 22.07 13.63
C ILE A 108 -3.85 21.74 12.89
N TRP A 109 -3.52 22.51 11.85
CA TRP A 109 -2.30 22.39 11.07
C TRP A 109 -1.61 23.75 10.98
N GLU A 110 -0.35 23.83 11.41
CA GLU A 110 0.44 25.09 11.44
C GLU A 110 -0.34 26.26 12.04
N GLY A 111 -1.04 26.01 13.15
CA GLY A 111 -1.83 27.01 13.88
C GLY A 111 -3.19 27.37 13.24
N LYS A 112 -3.56 26.73 12.12
CA LYS A 112 -4.86 26.94 11.46
C LYS A 112 -5.76 25.73 11.63
N ARG A 113 -7.03 25.96 11.93
CA ARG A 113 -8.01 24.88 11.98
C ARG A 113 -8.40 24.43 10.58
N VAL A 114 -8.13 23.19 10.27
CA VAL A 114 -8.48 22.52 9.01
C VAL A 114 -9.71 21.64 9.17
N LEU A 115 -9.80 20.87 10.26
CA LEU A 115 -11.00 20.09 10.58
C LEU A 115 -11.89 20.85 11.58
N PRO A 116 -13.22 20.68 11.50
CA PRO A 116 -14.13 21.28 12.47
C PRO A 116 -13.78 20.90 13.92
N GLU A 117 -14.01 21.79 14.84
CA GLU A 117 -13.86 21.53 16.28
C GLU A 117 -14.70 20.32 16.72
N GLY A 118 -14.14 19.45 17.55
CA GLY A 118 -14.76 18.21 18.01
C GLY A 118 -14.94 17.14 16.92
N TRP A 119 -14.41 17.36 15.70
CA TRP A 119 -14.50 16.36 14.65
C TRP A 119 -13.65 15.12 14.96
N VAL A 120 -12.43 15.33 15.42
CA VAL A 120 -11.50 14.21 15.73
C VAL A 120 -12.13 13.35 16.83
N GLU A 121 -12.59 13.93 17.93
CA GLU A 121 -13.28 13.22 19.01
C GLU A 121 -14.47 12.40 18.48
N ARG A 122 -15.34 13.02 17.70
CA ARG A 122 -16.53 12.34 17.15
C ARG A 122 -16.17 11.23 16.18
N SER A 123 -15.19 11.44 15.31
CA SER A 123 -14.83 10.48 14.27
C SER A 123 -14.05 9.28 14.82
N THR A 124 -13.34 9.46 15.94
CA THR A 124 -12.60 8.40 16.64
C THR A 124 -13.39 7.79 17.80
N ALA A 125 -14.61 8.22 18.07
CA ALA A 125 -15.50 7.53 19.01
C ALA A 125 -15.97 6.19 18.42
N VAL A 126 -16.18 5.18 19.28
CA VAL A 126 -16.73 3.89 18.86
C VAL A 126 -18.21 4.03 18.54
N HIS A 127 -18.55 3.96 17.26
CA HIS A 127 -19.93 4.01 16.77
C HIS A 127 -20.48 2.63 16.44
N SER A 128 -19.60 1.65 16.17
CA SER A 128 -20.00 0.30 15.84
C SER A 128 -18.93 -0.70 16.29
N MET A 129 -19.37 -1.91 16.61
CA MET A 129 -18.47 -3.02 16.93
C MET A 129 -18.41 -3.99 15.77
N PRO A 130 -17.27 -4.08 15.08
CA PRO A 130 -17.02 -5.12 14.11
C PRO A 130 -17.03 -6.52 14.75
N ASP A 131 -17.14 -7.58 13.92
CA ASP A 131 -16.88 -8.90 14.43
C ASP A 131 -15.38 -9.05 14.82
N GLU A 132 -15.07 -10.01 15.69
CA GLU A 132 -13.72 -10.18 16.23
C GLU A 132 -12.64 -10.43 15.16
N ARG A 133 -13.01 -10.92 13.98
CA ARG A 133 -12.09 -11.20 12.88
C ARG A 133 -11.69 -9.93 12.13
N MET A 134 -12.58 -8.95 12.11
CA MET A 134 -12.35 -7.69 11.40
C MET A 134 -11.77 -6.59 12.30
N GLY A 135 -12.04 -6.62 13.60
CA GLY A 135 -11.50 -5.61 14.52
C GLY A 135 -12.25 -5.56 15.84
N LYS A 136 -11.61 -5.89 16.93
CA LYS A 136 -12.24 -6.09 18.26
C LYS A 136 -12.24 -4.85 19.15
N TYR A 137 -11.69 -3.71 18.69
CA TYR A 137 -11.59 -2.52 19.54
C TYR A 137 -12.60 -1.43 19.17
N GLY A 138 -13.35 -1.63 18.09
CA GLY A 138 -14.40 -0.72 17.65
C GLY A 138 -14.10 0.00 16.34
N TYR A 139 -15.10 0.68 15.82
CA TYR A 139 -15.06 1.41 14.56
C TYR A 139 -15.79 2.74 14.70
N GLY A 140 -15.08 3.82 14.31
CA GLY A 140 -15.61 5.18 14.30
C GLY A 140 -16.16 5.57 12.93
N TYR A 141 -15.93 6.83 12.52
CA TYR A 141 -16.28 7.28 11.17
C TYR A 141 -15.18 6.88 10.18
N GLN A 142 -15.21 5.62 9.72
CA GLN A 142 -14.22 5.00 8.82
C GLN A 142 -12.81 4.90 9.44
N ILE A 143 -12.74 4.86 10.76
CA ILE A 143 -11.52 4.79 11.54
C ILE A 143 -11.59 3.57 12.45
N TRP A 144 -10.55 2.74 12.43
CA TRP A 144 -10.43 1.57 13.28
C TRP A 144 -9.83 1.94 14.62
N MET A 145 -10.44 1.49 15.71
CA MET A 145 -9.84 1.61 17.03
C MET A 145 -8.77 0.55 17.23
N GLU A 146 -7.74 0.87 18.00
CA GLU A 146 -6.60 0.01 18.24
C GLU A 146 -6.53 -0.48 19.71
N GLU A 147 -5.66 -1.47 19.97
CA GLU A 147 -5.49 -2.07 21.28
C GLU A 147 -5.01 -1.07 22.35
N ARG A 148 -4.15 -0.14 21.96
CA ARG A 148 -3.65 0.89 22.85
C ARG A 148 -4.75 1.91 23.13
N PRO A 149 -5.08 2.21 24.40
CA PRO A 149 -6.16 3.12 24.72
C PRO A 149 -6.01 4.48 24.04
N GLY A 150 -7.08 4.96 23.41
CA GLY A 150 -7.10 6.23 22.68
C GLY A 150 -6.41 6.20 21.30
N SER A 151 -5.79 5.09 20.90
CA SER A 151 -5.17 4.98 19.59
C SER A 151 -6.15 4.47 18.52
N TYR A 152 -5.87 4.85 17.30
CA TYR A 152 -6.70 4.52 16.14
C TYR A 152 -5.88 4.47 14.85
N ALA A 153 -6.46 3.87 13.82
CA ALA A 153 -5.81 3.70 12.53
C ALA A 153 -6.73 3.99 11.35
N PHE A 154 -6.19 4.67 10.34
CA PHE A 154 -6.70 4.60 8.97
C PHE A 154 -6.08 3.35 8.35
N ASN A 155 -6.83 2.27 8.35
CA ASN A 155 -6.35 0.98 7.89
C ASN A 155 -6.88 0.71 6.49
N GLY A 156 -5.97 0.59 5.55
CA GLY A 156 -6.23 0.16 4.19
C GLY A 156 -5.72 -1.25 3.93
N MET A 157 -6.20 -1.83 2.86
CA MET A 157 -5.84 -3.19 2.46
C MET A 157 -4.35 -3.30 2.13
N LEU A 158 -3.82 -4.52 2.26
CA LEU A 158 -2.45 -4.91 1.86
C LEU A 158 -1.33 -4.18 2.62
N GLY A 159 -1.63 -3.53 3.75
CA GLY A 159 -0.64 -2.87 4.58
C GLY A 159 -0.49 -1.36 4.35
N GLN A 160 -1.54 -0.71 3.86
CA GLN A 160 -1.66 0.74 3.81
C GLN A 160 -2.21 1.22 5.16
N ASN A 161 -1.35 1.75 6.05
CA ASN A 161 -1.79 2.14 7.39
C ASN A 161 -1.26 3.51 7.78
N VAL A 162 -2.10 4.26 8.49
CA VAL A 162 -1.71 5.40 9.30
C VAL A 162 -2.18 5.13 10.72
N LEU A 163 -1.27 4.77 11.61
CA LEU A 163 -1.55 4.51 13.02
C LEU A 163 -1.24 5.75 13.83
N VAL A 164 -2.20 6.24 14.60
CA VAL A 164 -2.07 7.40 15.46
C VAL A 164 -2.10 6.96 16.93
N LEU A 165 -1.07 7.34 17.67
CA LEU A 165 -0.84 7.00 19.07
C LEU A 165 -0.78 8.30 19.89
N PRO A 166 -1.94 8.86 20.33
CA PRO A 166 -1.98 10.18 20.93
C PRO A 166 -1.15 10.34 22.21
N ASP A 167 -1.16 9.35 23.06
CA ASP A 167 -0.40 9.36 24.32
C ASP A 167 1.13 9.26 24.14
N LEU A 168 1.59 8.88 22.95
CA LEU A 168 2.99 8.89 22.56
C LEU A 168 3.34 10.06 21.64
N GLU A 169 2.36 10.90 21.29
CA GLU A 169 2.52 11.97 20.29
C GLU A 169 3.13 11.44 18.97
N MET A 170 2.70 10.25 18.54
CA MET A 170 3.32 9.52 17.44
C MET A 170 2.33 9.17 16.33
N VAL A 171 2.81 9.29 15.09
CA VAL A 171 2.15 8.79 13.89
C VAL A 171 3.07 7.82 13.18
N LEU A 172 2.56 6.63 12.87
CA LEU A 172 3.29 5.59 12.15
C LEU A 172 2.57 5.30 10.84
N VAL A 173 3.31 5.32 9.74
CA VAL A 173 2.77 5.06 8.40
C VAL A 173 3.45 3.87 7.79
N THR A 174 2.67 3.01 7.14
CA THR A 174 3.17 1.92 6.32
C THR A 174 2.48 1.91 4.97
N ASN A 175 3.25 1.67 3.91
CA ASN A 175 2.76 1.38 2.58
C ASN A 175 3.38 0.06 2.12
N ALA A 176 2.55 -0.91 1.78
CA ALA A 176 3.02 -2.23 1.35
C ALA A 176 2.04 -2.89 0.37
N GLY A 177 2.52 -3.92 -0.31
CA GLY A 177 1.71 -4.88 -1.06
C GLY A 177 1.72 -6.23 -0.33
N SER A 178 1.24 -6.27 0.92
CA SER A 178 1.15 -7.48 1.73
C SER A 178 0.05 -8.39 1.19
N ASN A 179 0.19 -9.71 1.37
CA ASN A 179 -0.88 -10.66 1.01
C ASN A 179 -2.05 -10.67 2.01
N GLU A 180 -1.93 -9.93 3.11
CA GLU A 180 -2.92 -9.89 4.19
C GLU A 180 -3.82 -8.66 4.04
N LEU A 181 -5.13 -8.88 4.01
CA LEU A 181 -6.06 -7.86 3.55
C LEU A 181 -6.24 -6.68 4.52
N PHE A 182 -6.31 -6.89 5.83
CA PHE A 182 -6.67 -5.82 6.76
C PHE A 182 -5.89 -5.84 8.08
N VAL A 183 -6.61 -5.90 9.20
CA VAL A 183 -6.12 -5.71 10.57
C VAL A 183 -5.08 -6.73 11.05
N ASN A 184 -4.92 -7.83 10.36
CA ASN A 184 -3.95 -8.88 10.68
C ASN A 184 -2.66 -8.80 9.84
N CYS A 185 -2.45 -7.73 9.07
CA CYS A 185 -1.25 -7.62 8.25
C CYS A 185 0.00 -7.62 9.13
N ASP A 186 1.07 -8.24 8.62
CA ASP A 186 2.33 -8.41 9.35
C ASP A 186 2.92 -7.08 9.83
N LEU A 187 2.74 -6.01 9.07
CA LEU A 187 3.22 -4.68 9.46
C LEU A 187 2.51 -4.15 10.70
N LEU A 188 1.18 -4.23 10.78
CA LEU A 188 0.45 -3.84 11.99
C LEU A 188 0.84 -4.72 13.18
N ARG A 189 1.06 -6.02 12.97
CA ARG A 189 1.54 -6.92 14.02
C ARG A 189 2.92 -6.51 14.54
N ILE A 190 3.83 -6.10 13.65
CA ILE A 190 5.14 -5.56 14.01
C ILE A 190 4.98 -4.24 14.78
N LEU A 191 4.18 -3.31 14.28
CA LEU A 191 3.94 -2.03 14.96
C LEU A 191 3.35 -2.23 16.36
N ARG A 192 2.34 -3.09 16.51
CA ARG A 192 1.75 -3.44 17.80
C ARG A 192 2.73 -4.11 18.75
N LYS A 193 3.67 -4.93 18.25
CA LYS A 193 4.72 -5.54 19.04
C LYS A 193 5.67 -4.52 19.67
N TYR A 194 6.01 -3.47 18.93
CA TYR A 194 6.99 -2.46 19.39
C TYR A 194 6.32 -1.27 20.07
N PHE A 195 5.13 -0.89 19.68
CA PHE A 195 4.40 0.31 20.15
C PHE A 195 3.01 -0.03 20.72
N GLY A 196 2.79 -1.28 21.13
CA GLY A 196 1.54 -1.73 21.74
C GLY A 196 1.30 -1.12 23.13
N LYS A 197 0.24 -1.56 23.78
CA LYS A 197 -0.24 -1.00 25.06
C LYS A 197 0.79 -0.94 26.19
N ASP A 198 1.76 -1.86 26.19
CA ASP A 198 2.79 -1.96 27.24
C ASP A 198 4.03 -1.10 26.95
N PHE A 199 4.09 -0.45 25.78
CA PHE A 199 5.19 0.45 25.45
C PHE A 199 4.99 1.81 26.12
N SER A 200 6.02 2.30 26.80
CA SER A 200 6.10 3.66 27.30
C SER A 200 7.31 4.37 26.71
N ALA A 201 7.11 5.57 26.17
CA ALA A 201 8.22 6.39 25.72
C ALA A 201 8.98 6.96 26.94
N ALA A 202 10.31 7.00 26.88
CA ALA A 202 11.09 7.80 27.80
C ALA A 202 10.84 9.29 27.51
N GLU A 203 10.79 10.12 28.56
CA GLU A 203 10.58 11.56 28.42
C GLU A 203 11.65 12.20 27.50
N HIS A 204 12.86 11.68 27.56
CA HIS A 204 13.95 12.00 26.64
C HIS A 204 14.67 10.72 26.23
N LEU A 205 14.83 10.51 24.94
CA LEU A 205 15.71 9.44 24.45
C LEU A 205 17.17 9.87 24.68
N PRO A 206 18.01 8.98 25.26
CA PRO A 206 19.44 9.29 25.42
C PRO A 206 20.07 9.47 24.03
N GLU A 207 20.95 10.46 23.93
CA GLU A 207 21.76 10.61 22.71
C GLU A 207 22.66 9.39 22.55
N ASP A 208 22.50 8.69 21.44
CA ASP A 208 23.29 7.51 21.08
C ASP A 208 23.77 7.67 19.64
N GLU A 209 24.91 8.32 19.47
CA GLU A 209 25.49 8.55 18.14
C GLU A 209 25.71 7.27 17.36
N TRP A 210 26.02 6.15 18.03
CA TRP A 210 26.24 4.89 17.36
C TRP A 210 24.93 4.37 16.76
N LYS A 211 23.83 4.37 17.53
CA LYS A 211 22.51 3.97 17.03
C LYS A 211 21.99 4.90 15.94
N GLN A 212 22.22 6.21 16.08
CA GLN A 212 21.88 7.18 15.04
C GLN A 212 22.62 6.89 13.73
N ARG A 213 23.92 6.57 13.80
CA ARG A 213 24.70 6.16 12.63
C ARG A 213 24.21 4.85 12.03
N GLN A 214 23.85 3.86 12.85
CA GLN A 214 23.27 2.60 12.37
C GLN A 214 21.92 2.82 11.68
N LEU A 215 21.07 3.65 12.26
CA LEU A 215 19.78 4.03 11.65
C LEU A 215 20.00 4.72 10.30
N ALA A 216 20.90 5.70 10.22
CA ALA A 216 21.22 6.38 8.97
C ALA A 216 21.78 5.43 7.90
N ILE A 217 22.62 4.45 8.28
CA ILE A 217 23.10 3.41 7.36
C ILE A 217 21.93 2.54 6.88
N LEU A 218 21.04 2.13 7.78
CA LEU A 218 19.87 1.33 7.45
C LEU A 218 18.93 2.09 6.51
N GLN A 219 18.62 3.35 6.83
CA GLN A 219 17.79 4.21 5.98
C GLN A 219 18.36 4.36 4.56
N ARG A 220 19.69 4.61 4.46
CA ARG A 220 20.37 4.69 3.17
C ARG A 220 20.33 3.36 2.42
N LYS A 221 20.51 2.24 3.13
CA LYS A 221 20.40 0.92 2.53
C LYS A 221 19.00 0.67 2.00
N MET A 222 17.97 1.01 2.76
CA MET A 222 16.57 0.86 2.36
C MET A 222 16.20 1.81 1.21
N ALA A 223 16.63 3.07 1.25
CA ALA A 223 16.45 4.02 0.15
C ALA A 223 17.24 3.63 -1.10
N GLY A 224 18.44 3.07 -0.96
CA GLY A 224 19.28 2.62 -2.08
C GLY A 224 18.76 1.37 -2.79
N ILE A 225 17.80 0.66 -2.21
CA ILE A 225 17.08 -0.40 -2.91
C ILE A 225 16.23 0.20 -4.06
N GLN A 226 15.94 1.48 -4.00
CA GLN A 226 14.99 2.09 -4.95
C GLN A 226 15.64 2.64 -6.22
N TYR A 227 16.80 3.28 -6.22
CA TYR A 227 17.14 4.07 -7.40
C TYR A 227 18.62 4.36 -7.69
N ASP A 228 19.58 4.08 -6.81
CA ASP A 228 20.92 4.57 -7.10
C ASP A 228 22.04 3.57 -6.79
N ARG A 229 22.93 3.45 -7.73
CA ARG A 229 24.24 2.82 -7.56
C ARG A 229 25.13 3.66 -6.62
N ALA A 230 24.67 3.88 -5.38
CA ALA A 230 25.55 4.48 -4.39
C ALA A 230 26.76 3.56 -4.21
N PRO A 231 27.99 4.07 -4.35
CA PRO A 231 29.18 3.25 -4.16
C PRO A 231 29.12 2.65 -2.76
N ILE A 232 29.13 1.34 -2.68
CA ILE A 232 29.30 0.61 -1.43
C ILE A 232 30.50 1.24 -0.73
N LEU A 233 30.25 1.86 0.43
CA LEU A 233 31.30 2.45 1.26
C LEU A 233 32.37 1.36 1.47
N ARG A 234 33.51 1.53 0.81
CA ARG A 234 34.71 0.70 1.00
C ARG A 234 35.24 0.97 2.41
N GLY A 235 34.80 0.22 3.37
CA GLY A 235 35.33 0.31 4.73
C GLY A 235 34.47 -0.39 5.77
N GLY A 236 34.84 -1.57 6.18
CA GLY A 236 34.57 -2.06 7.51
C GLY A 236 33.65 -3.26 7.70
N TRP A 237 32.90 -3.72 6.72
CA TRP A 237 32.04 -4.92 6.87
C TRP A 237 32.53 -6.10 6.02
N LYS A 238 33.80 -6.50 6.21
CA LYS A 238 34.36 -7.66 5.49
C LYS A 238 33.86 -9.03 5.98
N ASN A 239 33.16 -9.12 7.11
CA ASN A 239 33.00 -10.41 7.78
C ASN A 239 31.58 -10.90 8.05
N HIS A 240 30.50 -10.25 7.58
CA HIS A 240 29.15 -10.73 7.85
C HIS A 240 28.13 -10.50 6.71
N CYS A 241 28.58 -10.42 5.46
CA CYS A 241 27.70 -10.73 4.32
C CYS A 241 27.98 -12.18 3.93
N PRO A 242 27.07 -13.13 4.14
CA PRO A 242 27.16 -14.40 3.47
C PRO A 242 26.96 -14.11 1.99
N GLY A 243 28.04 -14.16 1.19
CA GLY A 243 27.90 -14.12 -0.25
C GLY A 243 28.64 -13.10 -1.07
N ARG A 244 29.81 -12.60 -0.65
CA ARG A 244 30.79 -12.20 -1.68
C ARG A 244 31.41 -13.47 -2.30
N ARG A 245 30.57 -14.25 -2.97
CA ARG A 245 31.04 -15.30 -3.87
C ARG A 245 31.25 -14.68 -5.24
N ASN A 246 32.49 -14.75 -5.70
CA ASN A 246 32.99 -14.55 -7.07
C ASN A 246 31.98 -13.99 -8.09
N ALA A 247 31.94 -12.66 -8.23
CA ALA A 247 31.20 -11.99 -9.30
C ALA A 247 31.51 -12.59 -10.70
N ALA A 248 32.67 -13.14 -10.90
CA ALA A 248 33.06 -13.83 -12.14
C ALA A 248 32.34 -15.18 -12.35
N ALA A 249 32.01 -15.90 -11.27
CA ALA A 249 31.28 -17.18 -11.38
C ALA A 249 29.78 -16.93 -11.60
N GLU A 250 29.22 -15.85 -11.08
CA GLU A 250 27.83 -15.44 -11.32
C GLU A 250 27.63 -14.94 -12.75
N TYR A 251 28.60 -14.25 -13.32
CA TYR A 251 28.63 -13.82 -14.74
C TYR A 251 28.49 -14.97 -15.73
N GLY A 252 29.00 -16.14 -15.38
CA GLY A 252 28.85 -17.35 -16.20
C GLY A 252 27.43 -17.92 -16.15
N ARG A 253 26.79 -17.90 -15.01
CA ARG A 253 25.44 -18.49 -14.81
C ARG A 253 24.35 -17.74 -15.56
N GLU A 254 24.39 -16.40 -15.60
CA GLU A 254 23.43 -15.59 -16.32
C GLU A 254 23.42 -15.88 -17.82
N LYS A 255 24.58 -16.08 -18.41
CA LYS A 255 24.69 -16.48 -19.81
C LYS A 255 24.13 -17.89 -20.10
N LEU A 256 24.06 -18.75 -19.10
CA LEU A 256 23.43 -20.07 -19.23
C LEU A 256 21.89 -19.97 -19.27
N LEU A 257 21.32 -18.88 -18.78
CA LEU A 257 19.88 -18.64 -18.84
C LEU A 257 19.46 -17.97 -20.15
N ASP A 258 20.39 -17.34 -20.86
CA ASP A 258 20.08 -16.60 -22.08
C ASP A 258 19.37 -17.46 -23.13
N GLY A 259 18.26 -16.95 -23.65
CA GLY A 259 17.43 -17.63 -24.64
C GLY A 259 16.61 -18.81 -24.12
N LYS A 260 16.68 -19.14 -22.83
CA LYS A 260 15.83 -20.19 -22.26
C LYS A 260 14.42 -19.68 -22.06
N MET A 261 13.44 -20.46 -22.51
CA MET A 261 12.01 -20.25 -22.33
C MET A 261 11.37 -21.47 -21.67
N TYR A 262 10.52 -21.22 -20.70
CA TYR A 262 9.79 -22.24 -19.96
C TYR A 262 8.29 -22.04 -20.17
N GLN A 263 7.59 -23.12 -20.48
CA GLN A 263 6.13 -23.13 -20.54
C GLN A 263 5.59 -23.43 -19.13
N MET A 264 4.63 -22.64 -18.68
CA MET A 264 3.96 -22.91 -17.41
C MET A 264 2.91 -24.00 -17.62
N GLU A 265 2.89 -25.01 -16.75
CA GLU A 265 1.91 -26.11 -16.82
C GLU A 265 0.54 -25.66 -16.35
N ASP A 266 0.49 -24.87 -15.26
CA ASP A 266 -0.73 -24.29 -14.70
C ASP A 266 -0.68 -22.76 -14.76
N VAL A 267 -1.63 -22.17 -15.48
CA VAL A 267 -1.69 -20.72 -15.69
C VAL A 267 -2.73 -20.11 -14.76
N HIS A 268 -2.36 -19.85 -13.54
CA HIS A 268 -3.28 -19.29 -12.53
C HIS A 268 -2.84 -17.99 -11.88
N VAL A 269 -1.58 -17.60 -12.09
CA VAL A 269 -1.01 -16.42 -11.43
C VAL A 269 -0.48 -15.46 -12.49
N GLY A 270 -0.97 -14.22 -12.46
CA GLY A 270 -0.45 -13.13 -13.26
C GLY A 270 0.80 -12.49 -12.63
N LEU A 271 1.39 -11.53 -13.33
CA LEU A 271 2.49 -10.71 -12.81
C LEU A 271 2.08 -10.01 -11.52
N PHE A 272 0.82 -9.57 -11.43
CA PHE A 272 0.27 -8.99 -10.21
C PHE A 272 -0.51 -10.00 -9.38
N PRO A 273 -0.40 -9.93 -8.04
CA PRO A 273 -1.26 -10.71 -7.15
C PRO A 273 -2.74 -10.49 -7.47
N LEU A 274 -3.55 -11.52 -7.33
CA LEU A 274 -4.99 -11.46 -7.63
C LEU A 274 -5.68 -10.27 -6.94
N ALA A 275 -5.29 -9.98 -5.70
CA ALA A 275 -5.82 -8.83 -4.96
C ALA A 275 -5.58 -7.51 -5.71
N MET A 276 -4.38 -7.29 -6.27
CA MET A 276 -4.08 -6.09 -7.07
C MET A 276 -4.89 -6.04 -8.36
N GLN A 277 -5.07 -7.17 -9.03
CA GLN A 277 -5.90 -7.26 -10.23
C GLN A 277 -7.36 -6.88 -9.93
N VAL A 278 -7.90 -7.35 -8.81
CA VAL A 278 -9.26 -7.01 -8.34
C VAL A 278 -9.37 -5.50 -8.05
N PHE A 279 -8.37 -4.92 -7.34
CA PHE A 279 -8.42 -3.50 -6.98
C PHE A 279 -8.37 -2.55 -8.16
N HIS A 280 -7.57 -2.88 -9.15
CA HIS A 280 -7.45 -2.07 -10.36
C HIS A 280 -8.50 -2.45 -11.41
N ASN A 281 -9.32 -3.47 -11.14
CA ASN A 281 -10.21 -4.08 -12.13
C ASN A 281 -9.45 -4.43 -13.43
N ASN A 282 -8.20 -4.85 -13.26
CA ASN A 282 -7.27 -5.15 -14.33
C ASN A 282 -6.83 -6.62 -14.21
N PHE A 283 -7.60 -7.51 -14.82
CA PHE A 283 -7.40 -8.95 -14.75
C PHE A 283 -6.55 -9.43 -15.91
N SER A 284 -5.61 -10.32 -15.61
CA SER A 284 -4.79 -11.00 -16.61
C SER A 284 -5.18 -12.45 -16.75
N ASN A 285 -4.74 -13.05 -17.87
CA ASN A 285 -4.93 -14.48 -18.14
C ASN A 285 -3.88 -15.35 -17.45
N GLY A 286 -3.01 -14.76 -16.63
CA GLY A 286 -1.89 -15.43 -15.99
C GLY A 286 -0.67 -15.62 -16.90
N ILE A 287 0.49 -15.85 -16.29
CA ILE A 287 1.76 -16.06 -16.99
C ILE A 287 1.75 -17.41 -17.67
N GLN A 288 1.88 -17.43 -19.00
CA GLN A 288 1.89 -18.64 -19.83
C GLN A 288 3.30 -19.11 -20.09
N LYS A 289 4.23 -18.16 -20.29
CA LYS A 289 5.64 -18.48 -20.49
C LYS A 289 6.54 -17.55 -19.69
N MET A 290 7.67 -18.09 -19.26
CA MET A 290 8.72 -17.38 -18.59
C MET A 290 10.06 -17.68 -19.28
N GLY A 291 10.85 -16.66 -19.48
CA GLY A 291 12.18 -16.83 -20.08
C GLY A 291 13.18 -15.80 -19.60
N PHE A 292 14.38 -15.94 -20.10
CA PHE A 292 15.48 -15.05 -19.75
C PHE A 292 16.21 -14.57 -21.01
N CYS A 293 16.65 -13.31 -20.96
CA CYS A 293 17.49 -12.71 -21.99
C CYS A 293 18.66 -11.99 -21.31
N TYR A 294 19.87 -12.26 -21.80
CA TYR A 294 21.08 -11.59 -21.34
C TYR A 294 21.62 -10.68 -22.43
N GLU A 295 21.49 -9.39 -22.24
CA GLU A 295 21.86 -8.39 -23.23
C GLU A 295 22.63 -7.23 -22.58
N GLN A 296 23.72 -6.80 -23.21
CA GLN A 296 24.56 -5.66 -22.79
C GLN A 296 24.99 -5.72 -21.31
N GLY A 297 25.24 -6.91 -20.78
CA GLY A 297 25.67 -7.11 -19.39
C GLY A 297 24.52 -7.10 -18.36
N ARG A 298 23.26 -7.13 -18.79
CA ARG A 298 22.06 -7.17 -17.96
C ARG A 298 21.25 -8.43 -18.21
N LEU A 299 20.67 -8.96 -17.16
CA LEU A 299 19.73 -10.07 -17.22
C LEU A 299 18.32 -9.57 -17.16
N TYR A 300 17.48 -10.05 -18.04
CA TYR A 300 16.06 -9.72 -18.10
C TYR A 300 15.23 -10.98 -17.91
N LEU A 301 14.15 -10.84 -17.14
CA LEU A 301 13.06 -11.79 -17.08
C LEU A 301 12.06 -11.43 -18.18
N LEU A 302 11.70 -12.40 -18.99
CA LEU A 302 10.69 -12.28 -20.04
C LEU A 302 9.45 -13.05 -19.59
N LEU A 303 8.28 -12.41 -19.62
CA LEU A 303 7.02 -13.05 -19.29
C LEU A 303 6.02 -12.83 -20.42
N GLU A 304 5.30 -13.89 -20.79
CA GLU A 304 4.12 -13.81 -21.67
C GLU A 304 2.86 -14.01 -20.80
N GLU A 305 1.97 -13.02 -20.79
CA GLU A 305 0.76 -12.97 -20.00
C GLU A 305 -0.43 -12.58 -20.90
N GLY A 306 -1.08 -13.56 -21.51
CA GLY A 306 -2.07 -13.33 -22.54
C GLY A 306 -1.44 -12.72 -23.80
N GLU A 307 -1.88 -11.52 -24.16
CA GLU A 307 -1.31 -10.74 -25.27
C GLU A 307 -0.19 -9.80 -24.81
N ASP A 308 -0.01 -9.64 -23.49
CA ASP A 308 1.01 -8.78 -22.91
C ASP A 308 2.37 -9.50 -22.83
N HIS A 309 3.41 -8.77 -23.17
CA HIS A 309 4.79 -9.24 -23.12
C HIS A 309 5.61 -8.33 -22.22
N HIS A 310 6.09 -8.88 -21.11
CA HIS A 310 6.85 -8.11 -20.13
C HIS A 310 8.34 -8.37 -20.26
N ARG A 311 9.14 -7.32 -20.19
CA ARG A 311 10.60 -7.40 -20.09
C ARG A 311 11.06 -6.67 -18.85
N ILE A 312 11.49 -7.40 -17.83
CA ILE A 312 11.81 -6.90 -16.51
C ILE A 312 13.31 -7.05 -16.25
N GLU A 313 14.03 -5.96 -16.03
CA GLU A 313 15.44 -6.02 -15.67
C GLU A 313 15.62 -6.62 -14.27
N LEU A 314 16.49 -7.60 -14.13
CA LEU A 314 16.83 -8.23 -12.86
C LEU A 314 18.11 -7.61 -12.28
N GLY A 315 17.98 -6.86 -11.21
CA GLY A 315 19.09 -6.21 -10.54
C GLY A 315 19.94 -7.20 -9.72
N ARG A 316 21.27 -7.06 -9.74
CA ARG A 316 22.22 -7.95 -9.04
C ARG A 316 22.59 -7.47 -7.64
N ASN A 317 22.68 -6.17 -7.45
CA ASN A 317 23.14 -5.55 -6.20
C ASN A 317 22.07 -4.63 -5.58
N GLY A 318 20.84 -4.83 -5.96
CA GLY A 318 19.67 -4.06 -5.61
C GLY A 318 18.62 -4.23 -6.70
N ALA A 319 17.40 -3.79 -6.45
CA ALA A 319 16.33 -3.91 -7.41
C ALA A 319 16.57 -3.02 -8.64
N ALA A 320 16.40 -3.59 -9.83
CA ALA A 320 16.25 -2.81 -11.07
C ALA A 320 14.76 -2.51 -11.28
N VAL A 321 14.45 -1.31 -11.72
CA VAL A 321 13.07 -0.88 -11.96
C VAL A 321 12.77 -0.92 -13.44
N SER A 322 11.67 -1.58 -13.79
CA SER A 322 11.15 -1.67 -15.15
C SER A 322 9.72 -1.16 -15.21
N THR A 323 9.33 -0.59 -16.32
CA THR A 323 7.92 -0.30 -16.61
C THR A 323 7.33 -1.49 -17.36
N VAL A 324 6.23 -2.01 -16.87
CA VAL A 324 5.43 -3.04 -17.52
C VAL A 324 4.06 -2.47 -17.87
N GLU A 325 3.40 -3.05 -18.86
CA GLU A 325 2.07 -2.66 -19.27
C GLU A 325 1.16 -3.89 -19.20
N VAL A 326 0.03 -3.76 -18.52
CA VAL A 326 -1.00 -4.82 -18.41
C VAL A 326 -2.33 -4.20 -18.81
N ASN A 327 -2.94 -4.71 -19.87
CA ASN A 327 -4.19 -4.18 -20.43
C ASN A 327 -4.16 -2.64 -20.65
N GLN A 328 -3.07 -2.13 -21.22
CA GLN A 328 -2.83 -0.70 -21.53
C GLN A 328 -2.57 0.20 -20.29
N GLU A 329 -2.52 -0.34 -19.10
CA GLU A 329 -2.11 0.38 -17.90
C GLU A 329 -0.63 0.14 -17.59
N LYS A 330 0.09 1.21 -17.21
CA LYS A 330 1.53 1.15 -16.92
C LYS A 330 1.80 1.04 -15.43
N TYR A 331 2.68 0.11 -15.09
CA TYR A 331 3.11 -0.17 -13.72
C TYR A 331 4.62 -0.19 -13.60
N LEU A 332 5.12 0.13 -12.41
CA LEU A 332 6.54 -0.01 -12.08
C LEU A 332 6.77 -1.32 -11.34
N VAL A 333 7.70 -2.11 -11.83
CA VAL A 333 8.13 -3.37 -11.20
C VAL A 333 9.60 -3.26 -10.82
N ALA A 334 9.91 -3.55 -9.58
CA ALA A 334 11.28 -3.62 -9.09
C ALA A 334 11.67 -5.09 -8.86
N ALA A 335 12.73 -5.55 -9.50
CA ALA A 335 13.15 -6.96 -9.44
C ALA A 335 14.63 -7.12 -9.15
N THR A 336 14.96 -8.18 -8.39
CA THR A 336 16.33 -8.62 -8.11
C THR A 336 16.52 -10.05 -8.54
N VAL A 337 17.79 -10.45 -8.77
CA VAL A 337 18.18 -11.83 -8.97
C VAL A 337 19.26 -12.23 -7.98
N GLU A 338 19.08 -13.40 -7.37
CA GLU A 338 20.08 -14.06 -6.54
C GLU A 338 20.24 -15.52 -7.02
N PHE A 339 21.48 -15.95 -7.16
CA PHE A 339 21.79 -17.32 -7.50
C PHE A 339 22.09 -18.09 -6.20
N ALA A 340 21.19 -18.98 -5.81
CA ALA A 340 21.47 -19.88 -4.71
C ALA A 340 22.60 -20.84 -5.07
N SER A 341 23.55 -21.05 -4.16
CA SER A 341 24.53 -22.10 -4.27
C SER A 341 23.93 -23.38 -3.71
N ASN A 342 23.40 -24.25 -4.55
CA ASN A 342 23.14 -25.62 -4.13
C ASN A 342 24.46 -26.37 -4.12
N GLU A 343 24.72 -27.12 -3.05
CA GLU A 343 25.85 -28.07 -2.98
C GLU A 343 25.68 -29.26 -3.94
N ASP A 344 24.45 -29.48 -4.42
CA ASP A 344 24.12 -30.47 -5.46
C ASP A 344 24.05 -29.76 -6.80
N GLY A 345 25.15 -29.84 -7.52
CA GLY A 345 25.31 -29.12 -8.79
C GLY A 345 24.22 -29.42 -9.83
N ILE A 346 23.55 -28.40 -10.26
CA ILE A 346 22.97 -28.30 -11.61
C ILE A 346 23.65 -27.12 -12.30
#